data_8ca823d74ab597805718913cc0808f90
#
_entry.id   8ca823d74ab597805718913cc0808f90
#
_cell.length_a   1.000
_cell.length_b   1.000
_cell.length_c   1.000
_cell.angle_alpha   90.00
_cell.angle_beta   90.00
_cell.angle_gamma   90.00
#
_symmetry.space_group_name_H-M   'P 1'
#
loop_
_entity.id
_entity.type
_entity.pdbx_description
1 polymer ?
#
loop_
_entity_poly.entity_id
_entity_poly.type
_entity_poly.pdbx_seq_one_letter_code
_entity_poly.pdbx_strand_id
1 'polypeptide(L)'
;MVLALAPVAAAKAAEEAVPWGAGCEPVPAVAQRTSANCGAELDRGRAIPPPGAPAAVKTAIAAADHIDHRPYVWGGGHLGWRSRGYDCSGAVGYVLHAASLLNQTVVSGQLESWGAGGPGRWITVYANAEHTYMVIAGLRFDTRDDPPGVSGPRWHMGSVDGSKFVARHPVGL
;
A
#
# COMPACT_ATOMS: atom_id res chain seq x y z
N MET A 1 42.32 -39.42 25.86
CA MET A 1 41.04 -38.77 26.23
C MET A 1 40.81 -37.63 25.25
N VAL A 2 40.01 -37.88 24.18
CA VAL A 2 39.77 -36.93 23.13
C VAL A 2 38.38 -36.35 23.33
N LEU A 3 38.28 -35.04 23.67
CA LEU A 3 37.02 -34.35 23.78
C LEU A 3 36.51 -34.04 22.35
N ALA A 4 35.39 -34.60 21.99
CA ALA A 4 34.64 -34.23 20.79
C ALA A 4 33.82 -32.96 21.05
N LEU A 5 34.11 -31.87 20.32
CA LEU A 5 33.27 -30.69 20.27
C LEU A 5 32.09 -30.99 19.34
N ALA A 6 30.89 -30.92 19.87
CA ALA A 6 29.66 -30.96 19.10
C ALA A 6 29.44 -29.63 18.34
N PRO A 7 28.95 -29.65 17.06
CA PRO A 7 28.65 -28.43 16.36
C PRO A 7 27.39 -27.77 16.92
N VAL A 8 27.49 -26.49 17.25
CA VAL A 8 26.35 -25.62 17.58
C VAL A 8 25.57 -25.39 16.28
N ALA A 9 24.39 -25.97 16.20
CA ALA A 9 23.46 -25.69 15.11
C ALA A 9 22.97 -24.24 15.26
N ALA A 10 23.34 -23.38 14.31
CA ALA A 10 22.79 -22.04 14.17
C ALA A 10 21.30 -22.16 13.82
N ALA A 11 20.44 -21.83 14.77
CA ALA A 11 19.02 -21.67 14.52
C ALA A 11 18.84 -20.48 13.56
N LYS A 12 18.39 -20.79 12.34
CA LYS A 12 17.96 -19.79 11.35
C LYS A 12 16.69 -19.15 11.90
N ALA A 13 16.81 -17.93 12.43
CA ALA A 13 15.65 -17.15 12.82
C ALA A 13 14.77 -16.99 11.57
N ALA A 14 13.53 -17.44 11.67
CA ALA A 14 12.52 -17.16 10.66
C ALA A 14 12.34 -15.64 10.61
N GLU A 15 12.73 -15.03 9.50
CA GLU A 15 12.50 -13.63 9.19
C GLU A 15 10.99 -13.47 9.04
N GLU A 16 10.32 -13.01 10.09
CA GLU A 16 8.93 -12.59 9.99
C GLU A 16 8.89 -11.45 9.01
N ALA A 17 8.22 -11.67 7.88
CA ALA A 17 8.02 -10.67 6.83
C ALA A 17 7.27 -9.48 7.43
N VAL A 18 8.00 -8.41 7.74
CA VAL A 18 7.40 -7.11 8.07
C VAL A 18 6.62 -6.67 6.85
N PRO A 19 5.34 -6.27 6.97
CA PRO A 19 4.58 -5.78 5.83
C PRO A 19 5.26 -4.52 5.30
N TRP A 20 5.92 -4.64 4.15
CA TRP A 20 6.55 -3.55 3.42
C TRP A 20 5.51 -2.47 3.11
N GLY A 21 5.80 -1.21 3.40
CA GLY A 21 4.87 -0.10 3.20
C GLY A 21 4.49 0.63 4.48
N ALA A 22 4.98 0.20 5.64
CA ALA A 22 4.70 0.88 6.92
C ALA A 22 5.57 2.12 7.17
N GLY A 23 6.43 2.54 6.22
CA GLY A 23 7.33 3.68 6.38
C GLY A 23 8.43 3.47 7.43
N CYS A 24 8.58 2.25 7.94
CA CYS A 24 9.53 1.90 8.98
C CYS A 24 10.72 1.16 8.39
N GLU A 25 11.92 1.64 8.65
CA GLU A 25 13.14 0.84 8.47
C GLU A 25 13.10 -0.34 9.46
N PRO A 26 13.59 -1.54 9.08
CA PRO A 26 13.82 -2.60 10.04
C PRO A 26 14.90 -2.10 11.02
N VAL A 27 14.49 -1.68 12.21
CA VAL A 27 15.41 -1.24 13.27
C VAL A 27 15.87 -2.44 14.08
N PRO A 28 17.17 -2.49 14.50
CA PRO A 28 17.69 -3.50 15.41
C PRO A 28 16.82 -3.60 16.66
N ALA A 29 16.67 -4.80 17.22
CA ALA A 29 15.76 -5.12 18.33
C ALA A 29 15.83 -4.20 19.57
N VAL A 30 16.93 -3.46 19.76
CA VAL A 30 17.09 -2.47 20.86
C VAL A 30 16.32 -1.16 20.63
N ALA A 31 15.91 -0.83 19.39
CA ALA A 31 15.21 0.42 19.05
C ALA A 31 13.68 0.24 18.92
N GLN A 32 13.16 -0.97 19.16
CA GLN A 32 11.73 -1.29 18.98
C GLN A 32 10.77 -0.55 19.93
N ARG A 33 11.27 0.11 20.96
CA ARG A 33 10.41 0.86 21.92
C ARG A 33 9.98 2.24 21.45
N THR A 34 10.53 2.76 20.35
CA THR A 34 10.19 4.08 19.79
C THR A 34 9.52 3.98 18.41
N SER A 35 9.30 2.75 17.92
CA SER A 35 8.74 2.45 16.60
C SER A 35 7.21 2.49 16.54
N ALA A 36 6.55 2.98 17.59
CA ALA A 36 5.11 2.83 17.77
C ALA A 36 4.24 3.65 16.77
N ASN A 37 4.80 4.46 15.86
CA ASN A 37 4.00 5.30 14.95
C ASN A 37 4.59 5.43 13.54
N CYS A 38 5.03 4.34 12.94
CA CYS A 38 5.51 4.42 11.56
C CYS A 38 4.42 4.12 10.50
N GLY A 39 3.32 3.49 10.87
CA GLY A 39 2.18 3.23 10.00
C GLY A 39 1.10 4.30 10.12
N ALA A 40 0.25 4.39 9.11
CA ALA A 40 -0.99 5.15 9.22
C ALA A 40 -1.97 4.40 10.13
N GLU A 41 -2.75 5.15 10.89
CA GLU A 41 -3.81 4.62 11.75
C GLU A 41 -5.17 4.87 11.09
N LEU A 42 -6.11 3.93 11.25
CA LEU A 42 -7.48 4.13 10.79
C LEU A 42 -8.35 4.56 11.98
N ASP A 43 -8.75 5.82 12.02
CA ASP A 43 -9.67 6.38 13.01
C ASP A 43 -11.01 6.72 12.35
N ARG A 44 -12.08 6.04 12.81
CA ARG A 44 -13.45 6.25 12.31
C ARG A 44 -13.57 6.29 10.79
N GLY A 45 -12.84 5.40 10.10
CA GLY A 45 -12.85 5.28 8.65
C GLY A 45 -11.93 6.26 7.92
N ARG A 46 -11.16 7.10 8.62
CA ARG A 46 -10.18 7.99 8.02
C ARG A 46 -8.77 7.56 8.35
N ALA A 47 -7.89 7.57 7.38
CA ALA A 47 -6.49 7.25 7.59
C ALA A 47 -5.72 8.47 8.12
N ILE A 48 -5.07 8.29 9.26
CA ILE A 48 -4.22 9.31 9.88
C ILE A 48 -2.76 9.02 9.50
N PRO A 49 -2.11 9.88 8.73
CA PRO A 49 -0.72 9.65 8.33
C PRO A 49 0.21 9.74 9.54
N PRO A 50 1.29 8.94 9.61
CA PRO A 50 2.29 9.07 10.66
C PRO A 50 3.00 10.43 10.55
N PRO A 51 3.42 11.05 11.67
CA PRO A 51 4.01 12.39 11.69
C PRO A 51 5.19 12.56 10.72
N GLY A 52 6.05 11.54 10.60
CA GLY A 52 7.23 11.53 9.73
C GLY A 52 6.96 11.24 8.25
N ALA A 53 5.71 11.04 7.84
CA ALA A 53 5.40 10.75 6.43
C ALA A 53 5.76 11.94 5.51
N PRO A 54 6.36 11.68 4.34
CA PRO A 54 6.58 12.69 3.31
C PRO A 54 5.29 13.41 2.89
N ALA A 55 5.41 14.64 2.37
CA ALA A 55 4.25 15.41 1.93
C ALA A 55 3.41 14.67 0.88
N ALA A 56 4.04 14.01 -0.09
CA ALA A 56 3.35 13.22 -1.10
C ALA A 56 2.52 12.07 -0.49
N VAL A 57 3.03 11.41 0.55
CA VAL A 57 2.31 10.34 1.28
C VAL A 57 1.11 10.89 2.03
N LYS A 58 1.27 12.03 2.72
CA LYS A 58 0.16 12.72 3.39
C LYS A 58 -0.92 13.15 2.41
N THR A 59 -0.52 13.65 1.23
CA THR A 59 -1.44 14.03 0.16
C THR A 59 -2.15 12.80 -0.42
N ALA A 60 -1.45 11.68 -0.63
CA ALA A 60 -2.03 10.43 -1.09
C ALA A 60 -3.10 9.91 -0.11
N ILE A 61 -2.81 9.90 1.20
CA ILE A 61 -3.77 9.52 2.25
C ILE A 61 -5.00 10.43 2.21
N ALA A 62 -4.82 11.75 2.17
CA ALA A 62 -5.93 12.70 2.11
C ALA A 62 -6.77 12.54 0.83
N ALA A 63 -6.15 12.20 -0.30
CA ALA A 63 -6.86 11.92 -1.54
C ALA A 63 -7.65 10.60 -1.47
N ALA A 64 -7.09 9.56 -0.88
CA ALA A 64 -7.78 8.30 -0.64
C ALA A 64 -9.00 8.51 0.27
N ASP A 65 -8.85 9.24 1.40
CA ASP A 65 -9.95 9.65 2.28
C ASP A 65 -11.06 10.43 1.54
N HIS A 66 -10.67 11.23 0.54
CA HIS A 66 -11.65 12.03 -0.21
C HIS A 66 -12.56 11.19 -1.10
N ILE A 67 -12.07 10.07 -1.62
CA ILE A 67 -12.84 9.16 -2.47
C ILE A 67 -13.28 7.89 -1.74
N ASP A 68 -12.90 7.73 -0.49
CA ASP A 68 -13.37 6.63 0.37
C ASP A 68 -14.91 6.61 0.40
N HIS A 69 -15.50 5.43 0.34
CA HIS A 69 -16.94 5.21 0.23
C HIS A 69 -17.63 5.73 -1.06
N ARG A 70 -16.89 6.17 -2.09
CA ARG A 70 -17.49 6.39 -3.41
C ARG A 70 -17.91 5.04 -4.01
N PRO A 71 -19.02 4.98 -4.80
CA PRO A 71 -19.43 3.72 -5.41
C PRO A 71 -18.41 3.22 -6.44
N TYR A 72 -18.37 1.90 -6.62
CA TYR A 72 -17.67 1.31 -7.76
C TYR A 72 -18.40 1.65 -9.05
N VAL A 73 -17.70 2.21 -10.01
CA VAL A 73 -18.20 2.49 -11.36
C VAL A 73 -17.15 2.03 -12.35
N TRP A 74 -17.47 1.05 -13.18
CA TRP A 74 -16.57 0.56 -14.23
C TRP A 74 -16.17 1.70 -15.17
N GLY A 75 -14.85 1.88 -15.41
CA GLY A 75 -14.31 3.01 -16.17
C GLY A 75 -14.32 4.34 -15.40
N GLY A 76 -14.76 4.35 -14.15
CA GLY A 76 -14.77 5.55 -13.31
C GLY A 76 -13.36 6.03 -12.98
N GLY A 77 -13.11 7.34 -13.18
CA GLY A 77 -11.79 7.96 -12.98
C GLY A 77 -10.93 8.02 -14.25
N HIS A 78 -11.35 7.43 -15.38
CA HIS A 78 -10.54 7.38 -16.61
C HIS A 78 -10.80 8.51 -17.60
N LEU A 79 -12.00 9.11 -17.60
CA LEU A 79 -12.31 10.29 -18.43
C LEU A 79 -11.88 11.61 -17.77
N GLY A 80 -11.32 11.54 -16.58
CA GLY A 80 -10.84 12.65 -15.77
C GLY A 80 -10.71 12.21 -14.31
N TRP A 81 -9.86 12.91 -13.57
CA TRP A 81 -9.56 12.54 -12.18
C TRP A 81 -10.78 12.63 -11.24
N ARG A 82 -11.72 13.53 -11.51
CA ARG A 82 -12.95 13.65 -10.71
C ARG A 82 -14.07 12.83 -11.31
N SER A 83 -14.60 11.88 -10.55
CA SER A 83 -15.69 11.01 -10.93
C SER A 83 -16.71 10.84 -9.80
N ARG A 84 -17.93 10.43 -10.14
CA ARG A 84 -18.95 10.09 -9.14
C ARG A 84 -18.64 8.78 -8.42
N GLY A 85 -17.91 7.88 -9.09
CA GLY A 85 -17.43 6.62 -8.57
C GLY A 85 -16.18 6.21 -9.32
N TYR A 86 -15.49 5.21 -8.84
CA TYR A 86 -14.20 4.79 -9.34
C TYR A 86 -14.15 3.27 -9.52
N ASP A 87 -13.45 2.80 -10.55
CA ASP A 87 -12.97 1.44 -10.59
C ASP A 87 -11.62 1.32 -9.88
N CYS A 88 -11.01 0.13 -9.90
CA CYS A 88 -9.76 -0.15 -9.20
C CYS A 88 -8.62 0.78 -9.64
N SER A 89 -8.37 0.86 -10.94
CA SER A 89 -7.29 1.69 -11.50
C SER A 89 -7.61 3.18 -11.50
N GLY A 90 -8.87 3.54 -11.61
CA GLY A 90 -9.31 4.92 -11.45
C GLY A 90 -9.11 5.44 -10.03
N ALA A 91 -9.37 4.61 -9.01
CA ALA A 91 -9.13 4.97 -7.61
C ALA A 91 -7.63 5.14 -7.31
N VAL A 92 -6.81 4.15 -7.69
CA VAL A 92 -5.34 4.23 -7.55
C VAL A 92 -4.79 5.43 -8.33
N GLY A 93 -5.22 5.62 -9.57
CA GLY A 93 -4.80 6.74 -10.42
C GLY A 93 -5.14 8.10 -9.81
N TYR A 94 -6.34 8.26 -9.25
CA TYR A 94 -6.76 9.48 -8.56
C TYR A 94 -5.83 9.82 -7.39
N VAL A 95 -5.52 8.84 -6.55
CA VAL A 95 -4.66 9.02 -5.38
C VAL A 95 -3.23 9.38 -5.79
N LEU A 96 -2.66 8.66 -6.76
CA LEU A 96 -1.33 8.95 -7.27
C LEU A 96 -1.24 10.31 -7.95
N HIS A 97 -2.26 10.70 -8.71
CA HIS A 97 -2.31 12.01 -9.36
C HIS A 97 -2.36 13.15 -8.34
N ALA A 98 -3.21 13.04 -7.34
CA ALA A 98 -3.29 14.04 -6.27
C ALA A 98 -1.97 14.25 -5.56
N ALA A 99 -1.19 13.17 -5.38
CA ALA A 99 0.15 13.21 -4.80
C ALA A 99 1.26 13.64 -5.80
N SER A 100 0.90 14.02 -7.03
CA SER A 100 1.82 14.38 -8.12
C SER A 100 2.77 13.25 -8.55
N LEU A 101 2.35 12.00 -8.37
CA LEU A 101 3.11 10.79 -8.71
C LEU A 101 2.68 10.17 -10.05
N LEU A 102 1.56 10.62 -10.61
CA LEU A 102 1.01 10.17 -11.88
C LEU A 102 0.35 11.35 -12.61
N ASN A 103 0.64 11.51 -13.91
CA ASN A 103 0.14 12.65 -14.70
C ASN A 103 -0.85 12.26 -15.81
N GLN A 104 -1.12 10.97 -15.98
CA GLN A 104 -2.08 10.47 -16.97
C GLN A 104 -2.91 9.32 -16.39
N THR A 105 -4.12 9.14 -16.86
CA THR A 105 -4.94 8.00 -16.47
C THR A 105 -4.39 6.71 -17.06
N VAL A 106 -4.41 5.63 -16.27
CA VAL A 106 -3.86 4.32 -16.63
C VAL A 106 -4.80 3.21 -16.16
N VAL A 107 -4.78 2.08 -16.86
CA VAL A 107 -5.50 0.87 -16.44
C VAL A 107 -4.60 -0.04 -15.60
N SER A 108 -5.19 -1.03 -14.91
CA SER A 108 -4.46 -1.91 -13.99
C SER A 108 -3.23 -2.57 -14.62
N GLY A 109 -3.35 -3.14 -15.83
CA GLY A 109 -2.21 -3.75 -16.54
C GLY A 109 -1.07 -2.79 -16.86
N GLN A 110 -1.33 -1.48 -17.05
CA GLN A 110 -0.29 -0.48 -17.25
C GLN A 110 0.48 -0.18 -15.96
N LEU A 111 -0.17 -0.32 -14.81
CA LEU A 111 0.48 -0.14 -13.51
C LEU A 111 1.49 -1.24 -13.19
N GLU A 112 1.45 -2.40 -13.86
CA GLU A 112 2.46 -3.45 -13.72
C GLU A 112 3.88 -3.00 -14.14
N SER A 113 3.99 -1.97 -14.98
CA SER A 113 5.25 -1.40 -15.42
C SER A 113 5.52 0.02 -14.93
N TRP A 114 4.62 0.58 -14.09
CA TRP A 114 4.75 1.93 -13.56
C TRP A 114 5.82 2.03 -12.45
N GLY A 115 6.47 3.18 -12.31
CA GLY A 115 7.41 3.48 -11.23
C GLY A 115 8.61 2.51 -11.16
N ALA A 116 9.10 2.25 -9.97
CA ALA A 116 10.17 1.29 -9.70
C ALA A 116 9.61 -0.08 -9.27
N GLY A 117 10.37 -1.15 -9.50
CA GLY A 117 9.97 -2.53 -9.16
C GLY A 117 10.07 -2.84 -7.69
N GLY A 118 9.16 -3.67 -7.21
CA GLY A 118 9.10 -4.12 -5.82
C GLY A 118 8.27 -3.19 -4.91
N PRO A 119 8.15 -3.58 -3.63
CA PRO A 119 7.46 -2.76 -2.64
C PRO A 119 8.22 -1.48 -2.34
N GLY A 120 7.47 -0.38 -2.13
CA GLY A 120 8.01 0.90 -1.68
C GLY A 120 7.99 1.03 -0.16
N ARG A 121 8.77 1.97 0.33
CA ARG A 121 8.81 2.27 1.77
C ARG A 121 7.47 2.83 2.26
N TRP A 122 6.84 3.70 1.49
CA TRP A 122 5.64 4.42 1.89
C TRP A 122 4.40 4.06 1.08
N ILE A 123 4.58 3.86 -0.24
CA ILE A 123 3.50 3.58 -1.17
C ILE A 123 3.91 2.37 -2.00
N THR A 124 3.06 1.36 -2.02
CA THR A 124 3.17 0.22 -2.93
C THR A 124 1.88 0.08 -3.71
N VAL A 125 1.99 0.02 -5.03
CA VAL A 125 0.89 -0.35 -5.93
C VAL A 125 1.05 -1.80 -6.29
N TYR A 126 0.01 -2.58 -6.08
CA TYR A 126 -0.09 -3.98 -6.49
C TYR A 126 -0.99 -4.05 -7.71
N ALA A 127 -0.49 -4.54 -8.83
CA ALA A 127 -1.20 -4.57 -10.10
C ALA A 127 -1.06 -5.90 -10.83
N ASN A 128 -2.12 -6.30 -11.51
CA ASN A 128 -2.12 -7.30 -12.56
C ASN A 128 -3.11 -6.89 -13.67
N ALA A 129 -3.28 -7.70 -14.71
CA ALA A 129 -4.14 -7.36 -15.84
C ALA A 129 -5.61 -7.08 -15.46
N GLU A 130 -6.10 -7.63 -14.34
CA GLU A 130 -7.52 -7.61 -13.95
C GLU A 130 -7.81 -6.62 -12.82
N HIS A 131 -6.83 -6.35 -11.96
CA HIS A 131 -7.06 -5.58 -10.74
C HIS A 131 -5.82 -4.83 -10.28
N THR A 132 -6.05 -3.76 -9.53
CA THR A 132 -5.00 -3.03 -8.82
C THR A 132 -5.53 -2.46 -7.51
N TYR A 133 -4.65 -2.40 -6.53
CA TYR A 133 -4.85 -1.74 -5.24
C TYR A 133 -3.54 -1.14 -4.77
N MET A 134 -3.58 -0.40 -3.69
CA MET A 134 -2.37 0.18 -3.13
C MET A 134 -2.31 0.02 -1.62
N VAL A 135 -1.07 0.03 -1.10
CA VAL A 135 -0.78 0.12 0.33
C VAL A 135 -0.08 1.44 0.56
N ILE A 136 -0.62 2.27 1.45
CA ILE A 136 -0.07 3.58 1.80
C ILE A 136 0.20 3.59 3.29
N ALA A 137 1.47 3.73 3.67
CA ALA A 137 1.90 3.72 5.07
C ALA A 137 1.31 2.54 5.87
N GLY A 138 1.25 1.36 5.27
CA GLY A 138 0.76 0.12 5.89
C GLY A 138 -0.75 -0.13 5.80
N LEU A 139 -1.57 0.84 5.38
CA LEU A 139 -3.00 0.64 5.14
C LEU A 139 -3.30 0.32 3.68
N ARG A 140 -4.10 -0.71 3.43
CA ARG A 140 -4.57 -1.07 2.11
C ARG A 140 -5.74 -0.17 1.69
N PHE A 141 -5.67 0.36 0.47
CA PHE A 141 -6.75 1.08 -0.20
C PHE A 141 -7.16 0.32 -1.45
N ASP A 142 -8.39 -0.15 -1.51
CA ASP A 142 -8.85 -1.11 -2.50
C ASP A 142 -10.33 -0.91 -2.81
N THR A 143 -10.79 -1.48 -3.92
CA THR A 143 -12.20 -1.57 -4.35
C THR A 143 -12.77 -2.98 -4.23
N ARG A 144 -12.05 -3.93 -3.62
CA ARG A 144 -12.44 -5.33 -3.41
C ARG A 144 -12.49 -5.67 -1.92
N ASP A 145 -13.04 -6.85 -1.64
CA ASP A 145 -13.18 -7.46 -0.31
C ASP A 145 -14.13 -6.73 0.63
N ASP A 146 -15.09 -6.02 0.05
CA ASP A 146 -16.16 -5.36 0.79
C ASP A 146 -17.26 -6.37 1.18
N PRO A 147 -18.02 -6.08 2.26
CA PRO A 147 -19.23 -6.83 2.58
C PRO A 147 -20.24 -6.82 1.42
N PRO A 148 -21.11 -7.84 1.29
CA PRO A 148 -22.15 -7.85 0.27
C PRO A 148 -22.98 -6.56 0.24
N GLY A 149 -23.15 -5.99 -0.95
CA GLY A 149 -23.89 -4.75 -1.17
C GLY A 149 -23.09 -3.47 -0.98
N VAL A 150 -21.82 -3.59 -0.64
CA VAL A 150 -20.87 -2.47 -0.54
C VAL A 150 -19.85 -2.61 -1.67
N SER A 151 -19.50 -1.54 -2.32
CA SER A 151 -18.51 -1.55 -3.41
C SER A 151 -17.84 -0.19 -3.58
N GLY A 152 -16.62 -0.19 -4.13
CA GLY A 152 -15.86 0.99 -4.45
C GLY A 152 -14.62 1.18 -3.56
N PRO A 153 -13.87 2.27 -3.74
CA PRO A 153 -12.61 2.48 -3.02
C PRO A 153 -12.84 2.62 -1.50
N ARG A 154 -12.06 1.87 -0.71
CA ARG A 154 -12.13 1.86 0.75
C ARG A 154 -10.79 1.55 1.38
N TRP A 155 -10.64 2.00 2.62
CA TRP A 155 -9.59 1.53 3.49
C TRP A 155 -9.94 0.16 4.08
N HIS A 156 -8.94 -0.71 4.10
CA HIS A 156 -9.04 -2.05 4.66
C HIS A 156 -7.99 -2.28 5.73
N MET A 157 -8.40 -2.91 6.83
CA MET A 157 -7.49 -3.46 7.82
C MET A 157 -7.00 -4.83 7.34
N GLY A 158 -5.68 -5.03 7.39
CA GLY A 158 -5.06 -6.31 7.00
C GLY A 158 -4.52 -6.35 5.57
N SER A 159 -3.74 -7.39 5.31
CA SER A 159 -3.08 -7.66 4.04
C SER A 159 -3.89 -8.59 3.15
N VAL A 160 -3.67 -8.50 1.84
CA VAL A 160 -4.12 -9.48 0.83
C VAL A 160 -2.90 -10.26 0.38
N ASP A 161 -3.11 -11.50 -0.06
CA ASP A 161 -2.08 -12.25 -0.77
C ASP A 161 -1.68 -11.51 -2.06
N GLY A 162 -0.53 -10.88 -2.04
CA GLY A 162 0.04 -10.13 -3.15
C GLY A 162 0.74 -11.01 -4.21
N SER A 163 0.80 -12.33 -4.04
CA SER A 163 1.56 -13.25 -4.90
C SER A 163 1.12 -13.24 -6.37
N LYS A 164 -0.14 -12.83 -6.64
CA LYS A 164 -0.70 -12.72 -8.01
C LYS A 164 -0.55 -11.33 -8.62
N PHE A 165 0.17 -10.44 -7.97
CA PHE A 165 0.32 -9.05 -8.38
C PHE A 165 1.80 -8.70 -8.56
N VAL A 166 2.05 -7.79 -9.49
CA VAL A 166 3.34 -7.11 -9.57
C VAL A 166 3.32 -5.96 -8.57
N ALA A 167 4.34 -5.88 -7.70
CA ALA A 167 4.50 -4.77 -6.78
C ALA A 167 5.32 -3.65 -7.44
N ARG A 168 4.84 -2.43 -7.34
CA ARG A 168 5.47 -1.23 -7.91
C ARG A 168 5.40 -0.08 -6.91
N HIS A 169 6.34 0.86 -6.98
CA HIS A 169 6.35 2.02 -6.10
C HIS A 169 6.82 3.28 -6.82
N PRO A 170 6.45 4.48 -6.33
CA PRO A 170 6.99 5.73 -6.83
C PRO A 170 8.49 5.79 -6.57
N VAL A 171 9.25 6.29 -7.54
CA VAL A 171 10.70 6.49 -7.35
C VAL A 171 10.95 7.46 -6.20
N GLY A 172 11.73 7.03 -5.20
CA GLY A 172 12.09 7.84 -4.04
C GLY A 172 11.11 7.80 -2.86
N LEU A 173 10.08 6.93 -2.90
CA LEU A 173 9.11 6.76 -1.81
C LEU A 173 8.95 5.31 -1.35
#